data_f8fc47cb83f999339201c9f93d8c041c
#
_entry.id   f8fc47cb83f999339201c9f93d8c041c
#
_cell.length_a   1.000
_cell.length_b   1.000
_cell.length_c   1.000
_cell.angle_alpha   90.00
_cell.angle_beta   90.00
_cell.angle_gamma   90.00
#
_symmetry.space_group_name_H-M   'P 1'
#
loop_
_entity.id
_entity.type
_entity.pdbx_description
1 polymer ?
#
loop_
_entity_poly.entity_id
_entity_poly.type
_entity_poly.pdbx_seq_one_letter_code
_entity_poly.pdbx_strand_id
1 'polypeptide(L)'
;INANNKLPSEISGGMKKRVAIARAIIMNPNYLFCDEPNSGLDPNTAILIDNLIQEITQEYQITTVVNTHDMNSVMEIGEKIVFLESGEKKWEGTNKEIFNTDNKSISNFVYSSELLKKVRKIYVKENK
;
A
#
# COMPACT_ATOMS: atom_id res chain seq x y z
N ILE A 1 2.82 -9.33 -24.63
CA ILE A 1 4.28 -9.12 -24.54
C ILE A 1 4.87 -10.47 -24.13
N ASN A 2 5.62 -11.11 -25.04
CA ASN A 2 6.27 -12.40 -24.74
C ASN A 2 7.52 -12.14 -23.87
N ALA A 3 7.41 -12.35 -22.56
CA ALA A 3 8.49 -12.13 -21.60
C ALA A 3 9.17 -13.43 -21.14
N ASN A 4 8.70 -14.60 -21.62
CA ASN A 4 9.15 -15.90 -21.13
C ASN A 4 10.65 -16.16 -21.30
N ASN A 5 11.27 -15.56 -22.31
CA ASN A 5 12.68 -15.75 -22.62
C ASN A 5 13.54 -14.52 -22.23
N LYS A 6 12.99 -13.58 -21.44
CA LYS A 6 13.71 -12.38 -21.03
C LYS A 6 14.36 -12.57 -19.67
N LEU A 7 15.56 -12.02 -19.53
CA LEU A 7 16.25 -11.92 -18.25
C LEU A 7 15.59 -10.81 -17.38
N PRO A 8 15.73 -10.86 -16.05
CA PRO A 8 15.23 -9.81 -15.18
C PRO A 8 15.72 -8.39 -15.53
N SER A 9 16.91 -8.26 -16.11
CA SER A 9 17.47 -6.99 -16.59
C SER A 9 16.75 -6.43 -17.82
N GLU A 10 16.03 -7.27 -18.56
CA GLU A 10 15.37 -6.92 -19.83
C GLU A 10 13.88 -6.61 -19.69
N ILE A 11 13.34 -6.66 -18.47
CA ILE A 11 11.93 -6.38 -18.16
C ILE A 11 11.79 -5.11 -17.31
N SER A 12 10.61 -4.46 -17.41
CA SER A 12 10.32 -3.24 -16.65
C SER A 12 10.28 -3.48 -15.14
N GLY A 13 10.39 -2.39 -14.35
CA GLY A 13 10.26 -2.44 -12.89
C GLY A 13 8.94 -3.08 -12.44
N GLY A 14 7.82 -2.67 -13.02
CA GLY A 14 6.51 -3.24 -12.74
C GLY A 14 6.41 -4.73 -13.10
N MET A 15 7.03 -5.18 -14.20
CA MET A 15 7.10 -6.61 -14.53
C MET A 15 7.91 -7.39 -13.50
N LYS A 16 9.04 -6.84 -13.02
CA LYS A 16 9.83 -7.46 -11.94
C LYS A 16 9.00 -7.64 -10.67
N LYS A 17 8.25 -6.61 -10.27
CA LYS A 17 7.36 -6.66 -9.09
C LYS A 17 6.28 -7.74 -9.25
N ARG A 18 5.62 -7.83 -10.41
CA ARG A 18 4.63 -8.88 -10.69
C ARG A 18 5.23 -10.29 -10.63
N VAL A 19 6.42 -10.49 -11.18
CA VAL A 19 7.12 -11.79 -11.08
C VAL A 19 7.46 -12.11 -9.63
N ALA A 20 7.88 -11.13 -8.83
CA ALA A 20 8.17 -11.33 -7.41
C ALA A 20 6.90 -11.76 -6.63
N ILE A 21 5.76 -11.11 -6.88
CA ILE A 21 4.47 -11.47 -6.29
C ILE A 21 4.07 -12.90 -6.71
N ALA A 22 4.14 -13.22 -8.01
CA ALA A 22 3.81 -14.56 -8.52
C ALA A 22 4.67 -15.65 -7.86
N ARG A 23 5.97 -15.39 -7.66
CA ARG A 23 6.86 -16.31 -6.94
C ARG A 23 6.48 -16.48 -5.47
N ALA A 24 6.01 -15.42 -4.82
CA ALA A 24 5.62 -15.46 -3.41
C ALA A 24 4.35 -16.31 -3.20
N ILE A 25 3.41 -16.29 -4.14
CA ILE A 25 2.11 -16.97 -3.98
C ILE A 25 2.09 -18.40 -4.52
N ILE A 26 3.12 -18.84 -5.27
CA ILE A 26 3.12 -20.16 -5.94
C ILE A 26 2.95 -21.35 -4.98
N MET A 27 3.30 -21.17 -3.71
CA MET A 27 3.20 -22.21 -2.67
C MET A 27 1.90 -22.11 -1.87
N ASN A 28 0.92 -21.35 -2.33
CA ASN A 28 -0.36 -21.11 -1.65
C ASN A 28 -0.19 -20.71 -0.17
N PRO A 29 0.53 -19.63 0.12
CA PRO A 29 0.77 -19.20 1.50
C PRO A 29 -0.51 -18.69 2.16
N ASN A 30 -0.62 -18.81 3.50
CA ASN A 30 -1.68 -18.16 4.26
C ASN A 30 -1.39 -16.68 4.53
N TYR A 31 -0.13 -16.27 4.42
CA TYR A 31 0.35 -14.91 4.69
C TYR A 31 1.26 -14.43 3.57
N LEU A 32 1.04 -13.21 3.11
CA LEU A 32 1.90 -12.52 2.13
C LEU A 32 2.47 -11.26 2.79
N PHE A 33 3.78 -11.11 2.76
CA PHE A 33 4.48 -9.91 3.26
C PHE A 33 5.09 -9.16 2.09
N CYS A 34 4.69 -7.91 1.90
CA CYS A 34 5.17 -7.03 0.84
C CYS A 34 5.92 -5.85 1.47
N ASP A 35 7.19 -5.71 1.15
CA ASP A 35 8.01 -4.57 1.58
C ASP A 35 8.22 -3.62 0.40
N GLU A 36 7.65 -2.41 0.51
CA GLU A 36 7.67 -1.36 -0.52
C GLU A 36 7.34 -1.92 -1.93
N PRO A 37 6.18 -2.57 -2.13
CA PRO A 37 5.92 -3.32 -3.36
C PRO A 37 5.89 -2.44 -4.61
N ASN A 38 5.48 -1.18 -4.50
CA ASN A 38 5.36 -0.22 -5.59
C ASN A 38 6.51 0.81 -5.64
N SER A 39 7.50 0.70 -4.78
CA SER A 39 8.63 1.62 -4.74
C SER A 39 9.41 1.67 -6.07
N GLY A 40 9.73 2.89 -6.53
CA GLY A 40 10.48 3.13 -7.76
C GLY A 40 9.67 2.95 -9.05
N LEU A 41 8.35 2.87 -8.97
CA LEU A 41 7.43 2.80 -10.10
C LEU A 41 6.81 4.18 -10.36
N ASP A 42 6.36 4.40 -11.60
CA ASP A 42 5.50 5.53 -11.92
C ASP A 42 4.11 5.35 -11.27
N PRO A 43 3.34 6.44 -11.05
CA PRO A 43 2.07 6.38 -10.32
C PRO A 43 1.05 5.40 -10.91
N ASN A 44 0.95 5.31 -12.23
CA ASN A 44 0.00 4.40 -12.87
C ASN A 44 0.38 2.94 -12.66
N THR A 45 1.68 2.62 -12.75
CA THR A 45 2.18 1.28 -12.51
C THR A 45 2.09 0.91 -11.02
N ALA A 46 2.28 1.87 -10.11
CA ALA A 46 2.11 1.68 -8.67
C ALA A 46 0.67 1.23 -8.33
N ILE A 47 -0.34 1.94 -8.84
CA ILE A 47 -1.76 1.58 -8.69
C ILE A 47 -2.04 0.16 -9.20
N LEU A 48 -1.46 -0.22 -10.34
CA LEU A 48 -1.63 -1.57 -10.88
C LEU A 48 -1.03 -2.67 -9.98
N ILE A 49 0.04 -2.38 -9.25
CA ILE A 49 0.62 -3.30 -8.27
C ILE A 49 -0.25 -3.39 -7.02
N ASP A 50 -0.77 -2.26 -6.53
CA ASP A 50 -1.68 -2.21 -5.38
C ASP A 50 -2.96 -3.01 -5.65
N ASN A 51 -3.59 -2.78 -6.81
CA ASN A 51 -4.77 -3.54 -7.24
C ASN A 51 -4.48 -5.05 -7.34
N LEU A 52 -3.33 -5.42 -7.92
CA LEU A 52 -2.92 -6.83 -8.01
C LEU A 52 -2.77 -7.48 -6.62
N ILE A 53 -2.17 -6.78 -5.66
CA ILE A 53 -2.03 -7.26 -4.28
C ILE A 53 -3.41 -7.45 -3.64
N GLN A 54 -4.32 -6.49 -3.83
CA GLN A 54 -5.69 -6.57 -3.32
C GLN A 54 -6.47 -7.75 -3.94
N GLU A 55 -6.43 -7.89 -5.27
CA GLU A 55 -7.06 -9.01 -5.99
C GLU A 55 -6.56 -10.36 -5.49
N ILE A 56 -5.25 -10.54 -5.37
CA ILE A 56 -4.64 -11.78 -4.87
C ILE A 56 -5.07 -12.04 -3.43
N THR A 57 -5.06 -11.03 -2.57
CA THR A 57 -5.49 -11.14 -1.18
C THR A 57 -6.92 -11.66 -1.07
N GLN A 58 -7.83 -11.14 -1.88
CA GLN A 58 -9.23 -11.52 -1.89
C GLN A 58 -9.46 -12.88 -2.55
N GLU A 59 -8.85 -13.13 -3.71
CA GLU A 59 -9.05 -14.36 -4.50
C GLU A 59 -8.52 -15.60 -3.76
N TYR A 60 -7.33 -15.49 -3.16
CA TYR A 60 -6.70 -16.59 -2.43
C TYR A 60 -7.03 -16.60 -0.94
N GLN A 61 -7.82 -15.61 -0.45
CA GLN A 61 -8.20 -15.46 0.97
C GLN A 61 -7.01 -15.50 1.93
N ILE A 62 -5.91 -14.87 1.53
CA ILE A 62 -4.68 -14.78 2.33
C ILE A 62 -4.67 -13.49 3.16
N THR A 63 -3.94 -13.49 4.26
CA THR A 63 -3.66 -12.27 5.01
C THR A 63 -2.43 -11.58 4.43
N THR A 64 -2.59 -10.37 3.91
CA THR A 64 -1.48 -9.62 3.34
C THR A 64 -1.06 -8.48 4.27
N VAL A 65 0.23 -8.40 4.55
CA VAL A 65 0.87 -7.30 5.27
C VAL A 65 1.74 -6.51 4.30
N VAL A 66 1.40 -5.24 4.10
CA VAL A 66 2.16 -4.33 3.23
C VAL A 66 2.89 -3.31 4.11
N ASN A 67 4.22 -3.29 4.06
CA ASN A 67 5.02 -2.21 4.61
C ASN A 67 5.24 -1.17 3.52
N THR A 68 4.81 0.06 3.75
CA THR A 68 4.95 1.16 2.78
C THR A 68 4.92 2.52 3.47
N HIS A 69 5.53 3.51 2.85
CA HIS A 69 5.42 4.92 3.20
C HIS A 69 4.53 5.69 2.20
N ASP A 70 4.00 5.02 1.17
CA ASP A 70 3.12 5.64 0.18
C ASP A 70 1.69 5.73 0.72
N MET A 71 1.27 6.96 1.03
CA MET A 71 -0.07 7.21 1.55
C MET A 71 -1.19 6.94 0.54
N ASN A 72 -0.90 6.94 -0.78
CA ASN A 72 -1.90 6.57 -1.77
C ASN A 72 -2.24 5.08 -1.62
N SER A 73 -1.23 4.21 -1.56
CA SER A 73 -1.44 2.77 -1.31
C SER A 73 -2.16 2.52 0.01
N VAL A 74 -1.75 3.21 1.09
CA VAL A 74 -2.42 3.09 2.40
C VAL A 74 -3.91 3.43 2.31
N MET A 75 -4.27 4.48 1.57
CA MET A 75 -5.66 4.91 1.43
C MET A 75 -6.48 4.04 0.47
N GLU A 76 -5.85 3.52 -0.59
CA GLU A 76 -6.51 2.71 -1.62
C GLU A 76 -6.80 1.27 -1.13
N ILE A 77 -5.77 0.59 -0.60
CA ILE A 77 -5.86 -0.85 -0.28
C ILE A 77 -5.76 -1.18 1.21
N GLY A 78 -5.47 -0.18 2.08
CA GLY A 78 -5.31 -0.41 3.52
C GLY A 78 -6.65 -0.59 4.22
N GLU A 79 -6.91 -1.78 4.75
CA GLU A 79 -8.07 -2.06 5.61
C GLU A 79 -7.75 -1.77 7.08
N LYS A 80 -6.68 -2.38 7.58
CA LYS A 80 -6.15 -2.18 8.92
C LYS A 80 -4.76 -1.58 8.83
N ILE A 81 -4.56 -0.44 9.45
CA ILE A 81 -3.33 0.33 9.36
C ILE A 81 -2.66 0.38 10.73
N VAL A 82 -1.37 0.09 10.77
CA VAL A 82 -0.51 0.26 11.94
C VAL A 82 0.58 1.27 11.60
N PHE A 83 0.62 2.37 12.33
CA PHE A 83 1.66 3.38 12.15
C PHE A 83 2.79 3.17 13.14
N LEU A 84 3.99 2.99 12.60
CA LEU A 84 5.23 2.79 13.35
C LEU A 84 6.12 4.03 13.24
N GLU A 85 6.64 4.49 14.37
CA GLU A 85 7.59 5.59 14.44
C GLU A 85 8.61 5.31 15.54
N SER A 86 9.89 5.46 15.22
CA SER A 86 11.00 5.22 16.17
C SER A 86 10.95 3.84 16.85
N GLY A 87 10.58 2.82 16.10
CA GLY A 87 10.49 1.44 16.60
C GLY A 87 9.27 1.11 17.45
N GLU A 88 8.33 2.04 17.59
CA GLU A 88 7.12 1.86 18.41
C GLU A 88 5.84 2.00 17.58
N LYS A 89 4.80 1.25 17.97
CA LYS A 89 3.46 1.46 17.45
C LYS A 89 2.86 2.75 18.03
N LYS A 90 2.70 3.77 17.22
CA LYS A 90 2.14 5.07 17.62
C LYS A 90 0.64 5.19 17.35
N TRP A 91 0.13 4.44 16.39
CA TRP A 91 -1.30 4.45 16.06
C TRP A 91 -1.72 3.16 15.37
N GLU A 92 -3.01 2.84 15.48
CA GLU A 92 -3.67 1.73 14.78
C GLU A 92 -5.11 2.14 14.48
N GLY A 93 -5.60 1.78 13.29
CA GLY A 93 -6.97 2.05 12.86
C GLY A 93 -7.19 1.68 11.39
N THR A 94 -8.25 2.22 10.80
CA THR A 94 -8.61 2.06 9.39
C THR A 94 -8.23 3.30 8.58
N ASN A 95 -8.28 3.20 7.24
CA ASN A 95 -8.06 4.34 6.35
C ASN A 95 -9.06 5.49 6.59
N LYS A 96 -10.29 5.19 7.01
CA LYS A 96 -11.31 6.21 7.35
C LYS A 96 -11.00 6.93 8.66
N GLU A 97 -10.48 6.21 9.65
CA GLU A 97 -10.16 6.76 10.97
C GLU A 97 -8.94 7.70 10.94
N ILE A 98 -8.05 7.54 9.96
CA ILE A 98 -6.92 8.48 9.76
C ILE A 98 -7.39 9.94 9.68
N PHE A 99 -8.50 10.21 8.99
CA PHE A 99 -9.00 11.57 8.82
C PHE A 99 -9.57 12.19 10.09
N ASN A 100 -10.01 11.36 11.03
CA ASN A 100 -10.66 11.80 12.27
C ASN A 100 -9.76 11.64 13.51
N THR A 101 -8.54 11.15 13.36
CA THR A 101 -7.65 10.95 14.51
C THR A 101 -7.04 12.26 15.01
N ASP A 102 -6.96 12.40 16.34
CA ASP A 102 -6.23 13.48 17.03
C ASP A 102 -4.77 13.09 17.35
N ASN A 103 -4.34 11.90 16.96
CA ASN A 103 -2.96 11.46 17.17
C ASN A 103 -1.99 12.30 16.33
N LYS A 104 -1.11 13.05 17.02
CA LYS A 104 -0.19 14.00 16.37
C LYS A 104 0.86 13.32 15.49
N SER A 105 1.38 12.15 15.88
CA SER A 105 2.42 11.45 15.13
C SER A 105 1.93 11.08 13.73
N ILE A 106 0.81 10.37 13.63
CA ILE A 106 0.26 10.00 12.32
C ILE A 106 -0.26 11.21 11.56
N SER A 107 -0.90 12.18 12.24
CA SER A 107 -1.39 13.39 11.59
C SER A 107 -0.26 14.19 10.94
N ASN A 108 0.88 14.34 11.61
CA ASN A 108 2.05 15.02 11.06
C ASN A 108 2.61 14.29 9.83
N PHE A 109 2.65 12.97 9.86
CA PHE A 109 3.12 12.16 8.74
C PHE A 109 2.16 12.24 7.54
N VAL A 110 0.88 11.95 7.75
CA VAL A 110 -0.14 11.91 6.69
C VAL A 110 -0.35 13.29 6.07
N TYR A 111 -0.44 14.32 6.89
CA TYR A 111 -0.69 15.71 6.43
C TYR A 111 0.58 16.51 6.19
N SER A 112 1.72 15.86 5.95
CA SER A 112 2.90 16.52 5.39
C SER A 112 2.63 17.09 3.98
N SER A 113 1.71 16.47 3.23
CA SER A 113 1.28 16.93 1.90
C SER A 113 0.10 17.92 1.98
N GLU A 114 0.19 19.04 1.25
CA GLU A 114 -0.87 20.03 1.12
C GLU A 114 -2.18 19.46 0.51
N LEU A 115 -2.05 18.47 -0.38
CA LEU A 115 -3.19 17.78 -0.96
C LEU A 115 -4.01 17.05 0.12
N LEU A 116 -3.36 16.25 0.96
CA LEU A 116 -4.02 15.50 2.02
C LEU A 116 -4.60 16.40 3.10
N LYS A 117 -4.00 17.57 3.38
CA LYS A 117 -4.60 18.61 4.23
C LYS A 117 -5.92 19.12 3.68
N LYS A 118 -6.01 19.35 2.35
CA LYS A 118 -7.24 19.78 1.69
C LYS A 118 -8.32 18.70 1.74
N VAL A 119 -7.96 17.45 1.46
CA VAL A 119 -8.87 16.31 1.54
C VAL A 119 -9.47 16.16 2.93
N ARG A 120 -8.64 16.24 4.00
CA ARG A 120 -9.12 16.21 5.38
C ARG A 120 -10.17 17.29 5.66
N LYS A 121 -9.90 18.53 5.22
CA LYS A 121 -10.84 19.66 5.44
C LYS A 121 -12.21 19.40 4.82
N ILE A 122 -12.27 18.78 3.66
CA ILE A 122 -13.51 18.41 2.98
C ILE A 122 -14.20 17.29 3.75
N TYR A 123 -13.47 16.21 4.03
CA TYR A 123 -13.98 15.03 4.73
C TYR A 123 -14.61 15.38 6.09
N VAL A 124 -13.92 16.19 6.90
CA VAL A 124 -14.42 16.63 8.22
C VAL A 124 -15.63 17.57 8.12
N LYS A 125 -15.79 18.31 7.01
CA LYS A 125 -16.98 19.16 6.78
C LYS A 125 -18.21 18.34 6.39
N GLU A 126 -18.04 17.28 5.62
CA GLU A 126 -19.14 16.45 5.12
C GLU A 126 -19.67 15.47 6.17
N ASN A 127 -18.88 15.17 7.20
CA ASN A 127 -19.21 14.21 8.26
C ASN A 127 -19.52 14.89 9.63
N LYS A 128 -19.77 16.22 9.64
CA LYS A 128 -20.34 16.97 10.75
C LYS A 128 -21.80 17.27 10.51
#